data_92b141e138c7001908796a653e00f084
#
_entry.id   92b141e138c7001908796a653e00f084
#
_cell.length_a   1.000
_cell.length_b   1.000
_cell.length_c   1.000
_cell.angle_alpha   90.00
_cell.angle_beta   90.00
_cell.angle_gamma   90.00
#
_symmetry.space_group_name_H-M   'P 1'
#
loop_
_entity.id
_entity.type
_entity.pdbx_description
1 polymer ?
#
loop_
_entity_poly.entity_id
_entity_poly.type
_entity_poly.pdbx_seq_one_letter_code
_entity_poly.pdbx_strand_id
1 'polypeptide(L)'
;MLFDRMNERMVQAMIEALPVEVTVIDANDEVVGWNKHEERLFKRPLTSMGMNFRECHPKESLDKVLQIVDEMKSGTRDKARFWIDLPVNADGKKHKILIEFFALRDHDGTYLGCMGQHKTFRILESFRTKSVLCRWKYC
;
A
#
# COMPACT_ATOMS: atom_id res chain seq x y z
N MET A 1 -22.57 4.69 -6.89
CA MET A 1 -21.32 4.10 -6.35
C MET A 1 -21.66 2.80 -5.66
N LEU A 2 -20.83 1.78 -5.80
CA LEU A 2 -21.14 0.44 -5.27
C LEU A 2 -21.05 0.33 -3.73
N PHE A 3 -20.48 1.32 -3.06
CA PHE A 3 -20.26 1.31 -1.60
C PHE A 3 -21.20 2.24 -0.82
N ASP A 4 -22.24 2.76 -1.43
CA ASP A 4 -23.15 3.76 -0.81
C ASP A 4 -23.85 3.27 0.47
N ARG A 5 -23.97 1.97 0.65
CA ARG A 5 -24.58 1.35 1.83
C ARG A 5 -23.60 0.99 2.93
N MET A 6 -22.31 1.16 2.71
CA MET A 6 -21.29 0.92 3.73
C MET A 6 -21.14 2.14 4.63
N ASN A 7 -21.21 1.93 5.92
CA ASN A 7 -20.86 2.98 6.87
C ASN A 7 -19.33 3.03 7.09
N GLU A 8 -18.88 4.11 7.71
CA GLU A 8 -17.46 4.35 7.99
C GLU A 8 -16.80 3.18 8.75
N ARG A 9 -17.47 2.63 9.75
CA ARG A 9 -16.95 1.50 10.55
C ARG A 9 -16.70 0.26 9.69
N MET A 10 -17.57 0.00 8.74
CA MET A 10 -17.42 -1.13 7.82
C MET A 10 -16.27 -0.90 6.83
N VAL A 11 -16.11 0.32 6.33
CA VAL A 11 -14.98 0.69 5.47
C VAL A 11 -13.65 0.54 6.22
N GLN A 12 -13.56 1.00 7.46
CA GLN A 12 -12.38 0.83 8.31
C GLN A 12 -12.06 -0.66 8.54
N ALA A 13 -13.06 -1.45 8.91
CA ALA A 13 -12.89 -2.90 9.10
C ALA A 13 -12.43 -3.60 7.82
N MET A 14 -12.96 -3.21 6.68
CA MET A 14 -12.55 -3.73 5.38
C MET A 14 -11.07 -3.43 5.08
N ILE A 15 -10.63 -2.21 5.33
CA ILE A 15 -9.24 -1.81 5.13
C ILE A 15 -8.30 -2.57 6.06
N GLU A 16 -8.69 -2.76 7.34
CA GLU A 16 -7.92 -3.56 8.29
C GLU A 16 -7.85 -5.05 7.91
N ALA A 17 -8.89 -5.59 7.28
CA ALA A 17 -8.95 -6.98 6.86
C ALA A 17 -8.14 -7.29 5.59
N LEU A 18 -7.66 -6.28 4.85
CA LEU A 18 -6.88 -6.50 3.64
C LEU A 18 -5.60 -7.31 3.96
N PRO A 19 -5.23 -8.28 3.10
CA PRO A 19 -4.02 -9.10 3.31
C PRO A 19 -2.73 -8.37 2.93
N VAL A 20 -2.75 -7.05 2.93
CA VAL A 20 -1.62 -6.18 2.55
C VAL A 20 -1.51 -5.00 3.50
N GLU A 21 -0.31 -4.49 3.65
CA GLU A 21 -0.09 -3.20 4.32
C GLU A 21 -0.43 -2.06 3.37
N VAL A 22 -1.26 -1.16 3.81
CA VAL A 22 -1.68 0.03 3.05
C VAL A 22 -1.27 1.28 3.80
N THR A 23 -0.78 2.27 3.06
CA THR A 23 -0.57 3.65 3.53
C THR A 23 -1.15 4.61 2.51
N VAL A 24 -1.83 5.63 2.97
CA VAL A 24 -2.47 6.64 2.12
C VAL A 24 -1.89 8.01 2.42
N ILE A 25 -1.56 8.75 1.37
CA ILE A 25 -1.26 10.18 1.42
C ILE A 25 -2.35 10.94 0.65
N ASP A 26 -2.63 12.15 1.08
CA ASP A 26 -3.58 13.03 0.40
C ASP A 26 -2.93 13.82 -0.76
N ALA A 27 -3.69 14.73 -1.36
CA ALA A 27 -3.21 15.56 -2.46
C ALA A 27 -2.13 16.60 -2.03
N ASN A 28 -1.97 16.85 -0.74
CA ASN A 28 -0.91 17.68 -0.17
C ASN A 28 0.33 16.87 0.24
N ASP A 29 0.38 15.59 -0.11
CA ASP A 29 1.46 14.66 0.24
C ASP A 29 1.57 14.37 1.75
N GLU A 30 0.52 14.62 2.51
CA GLU A 30 0.45 14.31 3.93
C GLU A 30 -0.06 12.89 4.17
N VAL A 31 0.55 12.20 5.12
CA VAL A 31 0.10 10.85 5.52
C VAL A 31 -1.22 10.97 6.26
N VAL A 32 -2.28 10.41 5.69
CA VAL A 32 -3.64 10.49 6.24
C VAL A 32 -4.17 9.18 6.80
N GLY A 33 -3.48 8.06 6.56
CA GLY A 33 -3.90 6.79 7.13
C GLY A 33 -3.03 5.60 6.74
N TRP A 34 -3.10 4.57 7.56
CA TRP A 34 -2.55 3.24 7.29
C TRP A 34 -3.31 2.17 8.05
N ASN A 35 -3.21 0.92 7.61
CA ASN A 35 -3.81 -0.24 8.27
C ASN A 35 -2.77 -1.06 9.05
N LYS A 36 -3.21 -2.05 9.82
CA LYS A 36 -2.38 -3.07 10.49
C LYS A 36 -1.27 -2.49 11.37
N HIS A 37 -1.57 -1.45 12.12
CA HIS A 37 -0.58 -0.67 12.87
C HIS A 37 0.41 -1.53 13.67
N GLU A 38 -0.08 -2.53 14.40
CA GLU A 38 0.74 -3.38 15.28
C GLU A 38 1.58 -4.43 14.53
N GLU A 39 1.12 -4.87 13.36
CA GLU A 39 1.67 -6.01 12.62
C GLU A 39 2.50 -5.63 11.40
N ARG A 40 2.74 -4.33 11.19
CA ARG A 40 3.38 -3.84 9.96
C ARG A 40 4.83 -4.29 9.82
N LEU A 41 5.20 -4.66 8.59
CA LEU A 41 6.58 -4.80 8.15
C LEU A 41 7.28 -3.43 8.15
N PHE A 42 6.64 -2.43 7.54
CA PHE A 42 7.11 -1.04 7.55
C PHE A 42 6.44 -0.29 8.71
N LYS A 43 7.08 -0.37 9.87
CA LYS A 43 6.59 0.32 11.07
C LYS A 43 6.42 1.82 10.85
N ARG A 44 5.31 2.36 11.33
CA ARG A 44 5.04 3.79 11.28
C ARG A 44 4.72 4.29 12.68
N PRO A 45 5.50 5.25 13.20
CA PRO A 45 5.14 5.90 14.46
C PRO A 45 3.87 6.73 14.26
N LEU A 46 3.03 6.81 15.28
CA LEU A 46 1.80 7.62 15.23
C LEU A 46 2.07 9.08 14.91
N THR A 47 3.26 9.59 15.25
CA THR A 47 3.71 10.94 14.91
C THR A 47 3.84 11.18 13.42
N SER A 48 3.89 10.14 12.58
CA SER A 48 3.90 10.28 11.12
C SER A 48 2.54 10.71 10.55
N MET A 49 1.46 10.59 11.32
CA MET A 49 0.14 11.03 10.87
C MET A 49 0.14 12.56 10.66
N GLY A 50 -0.28 13.00 9.48
CA GLY A 50 -0.26 14.40 9.09
C GLY A 50 1.10 14.94 8.63
N MET A 51 2.18 14.14 8.73
CA MET A 51 3.49 14.54 8.20
C MET A 51 3.53 14.43 6.67
N ASN A 52 4.30 15.29 6.04
CA ASN A 52 4.62 15.12 4.62
C ASN A 52 5.44 13.84 4.43
N PHE A 53 5.07 13.02 3.46
CA PHE A 53 5.73 11.73 3.25
C PHE A 53 7.24 11.86 2.97
N ARG A 54 7.69 12.99 2.44
CA ARG A 54 9.11 13.30 2.20
C ARG A 54 9.93 13.26 3.49
N GLU A 55 9.32 13.60 4.61
CA GLU A 55 9.98 13.65 5.91
C GLU A 55 10.10 12.28 6.58
N CYS A 56 9.20 11.36 6.23
CA CYS A 56 9.15 10.02 6.84
C CYS A 56 9.49 8.87 5.88
N HIS A 57 9.83 9.17 4.62
CA HIS A 57 10.24 8.17 3.64
C HIS A 57 11.76 7.98 3.62
N PRO A 58 12.28 6.74 3.47
CA PRO A 58 13.72 6.50 3.34
C PRO A 58 14.34 7.30 2.18
N LYS A 59 15.46 7.97 2.45
CA LYS A 59 16.12 8.85 1.47
C LYS A 59 16.55 8.13 0.21
N GLU A 60 16.93 6.86 0.33
CA GLU A 60 17.46 6.05 -0.76
C GLU A 60 16.42 5.80 -1.88
N SER A 61 15.14 5.84 -1.54
CA SER A 61 14.03 5.62 -2.49
C SER A 61 13.17 6.86 -2.71
N LEU A 62 13.48 7.96 -2.05
CA LEU A 62 12.65 9.17 -2.07
C LEU A 62 12.47 9.74 -3.48
N ASP A 63 13.56 9.87 -4.25
CA ASP A 63 13.51 10.44 -5.60
C ASP A 63 12.57 9.66 -6.52
N LYS A 64 12.60 8.33 -6.44
CA LYS A 64 11.72 7.47 -7.22
C LYS A 64 10.24 7.65 -6.83
N VAL A 65 9.97 7.72 -5.54
CA VAL A 65 8.60 7.92 -5.05
C VAL A 65 8.09 9.31 -5.40
N LEU A 66 8.93 10.35 -5.30
CA LEU A 66 8.59 11.71 -5.73
C LEU A 66 8.20 11.76 -7.20
N GLN A 67 8.98 11.12 -8.07
CA GLN A 67 8.68 11.05 -9.50
C GLN A 67 7.32 10.38 -9.74
N ILE A 68 7.05 9.26 -9.08
CA ILE A 68 5.77 8.53 -9.22
C ILE A 68 4.60 9.41 -8.79
N VAL A 69 4.71 10.07 -7.63
CA VAL A 69 3.65 10.94 -7.11
C VAL A 69 3.42 12.15 -8.03
N ASP A 70 4.48 12.78 -8.52
CA ASP A 70 4.38 13.92 -9.45
C ASP A 70 3.71 13.52 -10.77
N GLU A 71 4.04 12.35 -11.32
CA GLU A 71 3.39 11.81 -12.52
C GLU A 71 1.90 11.47 -12.27
N MET A 72 1.55 11.01 -11.07
CA MET A 72 0.16 10.77 -10.69
C MET A 72 -0.62 12.09 -10.59
N LYS A 73 -0.03 13.13 -9.99
CA LYS A 73 -0.63 14.47 -9.92
C LYS A 73 -0.85 15.09 -11.29
N SER A 74 0.10 14.91 -12.21
CA SER A 74 0.00 15.42 -13.57
C SER A 74 -0.95 14.62 -14.47
N GLY A 75 -1.45 13.47 -14.01
CA GLY A 75 -2.35 12.60 -14.76
C GLY A 75 -1.66 11.68 -15.78
N THR A 76 -0.32 11.60 -15.76
CA THR A 76 0.45 10.77 -16.70
C THR A 76 0.65 9.34 -16.20
N ARG A 77 0.31 9.08 -14.94
CA ARG A 77 0.45 7.75 -14.30
C ARG A 77 -0.68 7.51 -13.31
N ASP A 78 -1.24 6.31 -13.34
CA ASP A 78 -2.24 5.87 -12.35
C ASP A 78 -1.72 4.76 -11.43
N LYS A 79 -0.64 4.08 -11.84
CA LYS A 79 -0.09 2.93 -11.12
C LYS A 79 1.42 2.84 -11.28
N ALA A 80 2.08 2.40 -10.21
CA ALA A 80 3.49 2.00 -10.25
C ALA A 80 3.67 0.68 -9.49
N ARG A 81 4.59 -0.17 -9.97
CA ARG A 81 4.90 -1.46 -9.34
C ARG A 81 6.39 -1.70 -9.42
N PHE A 82 6.98 -2.13 -8.30
CA PHE A 82 8.39 -2.53 -8.24
C PHE A 82 8.65 -3.48 -7.09
N TRP A 83 9.80 -4.14 -7.14
CA TRP A 83 10.28 -5.04 -6.11
C TRP A 83 11.46 -4.43 -5.38
N ILE A 84 11.52 -4.66 -4.07
CA ILE A 84 12.70 -4.38 -3.25
C ILE A 84 13.12 -5.63 -2.49
N ASP A 85 14.40 -5.71 -2.16
CA ASP A 85 14.95 -6.76 -1.31
C ASP A 85 15.23 -6.16 0.07
N LEU A 86 14.54 -6.65 1.10
CA LEU A 86 14.73 -6.21 2.48
C LEU A 86 14.93 -7.40 3.42
N PRO A 87 15.80 -7.26 4.45
CA PRO A 87 15.83 -8.19 5.56
C PRO A 87 14.57 -8.01 6.41
N VAL A 88 13.71 -9.02 6.43
CA VAL A 88 12.40 -8.99 7.12
C VAL A 88 12.46 -9.61 8.50
N ASN A 89 13.38 -10.57 8.70
CA ASN A 89 13.51 -11.33 9.93
C ASN A 89 14.92 -11.19 10.53
N ALA A 90 15.07 -11.58 11.80
CA ALA A 90 16.33 -11.61 12.52
C ALA A 90 17.38 -12.59 11.91
N ASP A 91 17.01 -13.44 10.95
CA ASP A 91 17.90 -14.36 10.24
C ASP A 91 18.80 -13.67 9.19
N GLY A 92 18.62 -12.37 8.96
CA GLY A 92 19.39 -11.58 8.00
C GLY A 92 19.11 -11.90 6.54
N LYS A 93 18.20 -12.81 6.23
CA LYS A 93 17.84 -13.13 4.85
C LYS A 93 16.99 -12.03 4.24
N LYS A 94 17.35 -11.63 3.02
CA LYS A 94 16.57 -10.68 2.24
C LYS A 94 15.35 -11.38 1.64
N HIS A 95 14.21 -10.73 1.77
CA HIS A 95 12.96 -11.16 1.17
C HIS A 95 12.54 -10.15 0.10
N LYS A 96 11.95 -10.66 -0.98
CA LYS A 96 11.36 -9.80 -2.00
C LYS A 96 10.04 -9.24 -1.50
N ILE A 97 9.90 -7.94 -1.61
CA ILE A 97 8.69 -7.21 -1.25
C ILE A 97 8.17 -6.52 -2.48
N LEU A 98 6.92 -6.83 -2.83
CA LEU A 98 6.20 -6.12 -3.87
C LEU A 98 5.68 -4.81 -3.32
N ILE A 99 6.01 -3.72 -3.99
CA ILE A 99 5.50 -2.39 -3.70
C ILE A 99 4.67 -1.94 -4.89
N GLU A 100 3.44 -1.51 -4.61
CA GLU A 100 2.54 -0.96 -5.61
C GLU A 100 2.00 0.38 -5.13
N PHE A 101 1.96 1.36 -6.01
CA PHE A 101 1.33 2.65 -5.79
C PHE A 101 0.15 2.82 -6.75
N PHE A 102 -0.93 3.40 -6.24
CA PHE A 102 -2.14 3.69 -6.99
C PHE A 102 -2.55 5.13 -6.76
N ALA A 103 -2.79 5.87 -7.85
CA ALA A 103 -3.43 7.17 -7.76
C ALA A 103 -4.88 7.00 -7.32
N LEU A 104 -5.28 7.76 -6.33
CA LEU A 104 -6.67 7.84 -5.88
C LEU A 104 -7.34 9.02 -6.58
N ARG A 105 -8.34 8.74 -7.37
CA ARG A 105 -9.11 9.74 -8.12
C ARG A 105 -10.59 9.60 -7.82
N ASP A 106 -11.30 10.73 -7.83
CA ASP A 106 -12.75 10.69 -7.81
C ASP A 106 -13.33 10.33 -9.20
N HIS A 107 -14.66 10.31 -9.30
CA HIS A 107 -15.34 9.99 -10.54
C HIS A 107 -15.10 11.02 -11.67
N ASP A 108 -14.70 12.25 -11.34
CA ASP A 108 -14.31 13.29 -12.30
C ASP A 108 -12.84 13.16 -12.75
N GLY A 109 -12.10 12.22 -12.21
CA GLY A 109 -10.68 12.03 -12.45
C GLY A 109 -9.76 12.95 -11.65
N THR A 110 -10.30 13.73 -10.71
CA THR A 110 -9.51 14.60 -9.83
C THR A 110 -8.62 13.77 -8.91
N TYR A 111 -7.33 14.10 -8.84
CA TYR A 111 -6.39 13.44 -7.95
C TYR A 111 -6.68 13.80 -6.49
N LEU A 112 -6.96 12.79 -5.68
CA LEU A 112 -7.25 12.90 -4.25
C LEU A 112 -6.06 12.55 -3.36
N GLY A 113 -5.13 11.74 -3.89
CA GLY A 113 -4.00 11.24 -3.15
C GLY A 113 -3.41 10.00 -3.78
N CYS A 114 -2.56 9.32 -3.03
CA CYS A 114 -1.90 8.08 -3.44
C CYS A 114 -2.00 7.03 -2.35
N MET A 115 -2.27 5.80 -2.74
CA MET A 115 -2.23 4.64 -1.88
C MET A 115 -1.02 3.78 -2.23
N GLY A 116 -0.16 3.52 -1.25
CA GLY A 116 0.90 2.53 -1.34
C GLY A 116 0.49 1.23 -0.67
N GLN A 117 0.72 0.10 -1.31
CA GLN A 117 0.56 -1.22 -0.68
C GLN A 117 1.84 -2.04 -0.77
N HIS A 118 2.05 -2.90 0.23
CA HIS A 118 3.23 -3.75 0.35
C HIS A 118 2.81 -5.19 0.63
N LYS A 119 3.46 -6.13 -0.08
CA LYS A 119 3.30 -7.57 0.12
C LYS A 119 4.66 -8.23 0.21
N THR A 120 4.86 -9.13 1.17
CA THR A 120 6.02 -10.01 1.17
C THR A 120 5.79 -11.19 0.21
N PHE A 121 6.83 -11.59 -0.53
CA PHE A 121 6.76 -12.71 -1.45
C PHE A 121 6.49 -14.05 -0.74
N ARG A 122 6.85 -14.20 0.53
CA ARG A 122 6.55 -15.39 1.35
C ARG A 122 5.08 -15.77 1.38
N ILE A 123 4.17 -14.79 1.34
CA ILE A 123 2.73 -15.06 1.28
C ILE A 123 2.39 -15.73 -0.06
N LEU A 124 3.03 -15.32 -1.16
CA LEU A 124 2.81 -15.89 -2.49
C LEU A 124 3.43 -17.29 -2.61
N GLU A 125 4.57 -17.56 -1.99
CA GLU A 125 5.19 -18.91 -1.96
C GLU A 125 4.36 -19.90 -1.13
N SER A 126 3.75 -19.48 -0.02
CA SER A 126 2.89 -20.34 0.79
C SER A 126 1.62 -20.77 0.02
N PHE A 127 1.17 -19.99 -0.95
CA PHE A 127 0.11 -20.38 -1.88
C PHE A 127 0.58 -21.34 -2.97
N ARG A 128 1.88 -21.34 -3.33
CA ARG A 128 2.45 -22.26 -4.32
C ARG A 128 2.73 -23.66 -3.75
N THR A 129 3.16 -23.75 -2.50
CA THR A 129 3.52 -25.02 -1.86
C THR A 129 2.34 -25.76 -1.23
N LYS A 130 1.29 -25.04 -0.88
CA LYS A 130 -0.01 -25.65 -0.61
C LYS A 130 -0.75 -25.69 -1.93
N SER A 131 -0.63 -26.79 -2.64
CA SER A 131 -1.58 -27.14 -3.71
C SER A 131 -2.95 -27.40 -3.09
N VAL A 132 -3.51 -26.42 -2.46
CA VAL A 132 -4.93 -26.31 -2.29
C VAL A 132 -5.42 -25.83 -3.66
N LEU A 133 -5.46 -26.79 -4.59
CA LEU A 133 -6.40 -26.77 -5.68
C LEU A 133 -7.80 -26.71 -5.03
N CYS A 134 -8.15 -25.55 -4.49
CA CYS A 134 -9.53 -25.18 -4.42
C CYS A 134 -9.97 -25.09 -5.88
N ARG A 135 -10.46 -26.21 -6.41
CA ARG A 135 -11.28 -26.19 -7.62
C ARG A 135 -12.47 -25.31 -7.28
N TRP A 136 -12.35 -24.04 -7.55
CA TRP A 136 -13.48 -23.12 -7.61
C TRP A 136 -14.34 -23.56 -8.78
N LYS A 137 -15.15 -24.60 -8.55
CA LYS A 137 -16.07 -25.07 -9.58
C LYS A 137 -17.31 -24.20 -9.69
N TYR A 138 -17.61 -23.37 -8.71
CA TYR A 138 -18.77 -22.45 -8.72
C TYR A 138 -18.51 -21.28 -7.75
N CYS A 139 -18.10 -20.17 -8.26
CA CYS A 139 -18.47 -18.84 -7.81
C CYS A 139 -18.81 -18.02 -9.04
#